data_fecc9d2d331aad056aabe03ecf060243
#
_entry.id   fecc9d2d331aad056aabe03ecf060243
#
_cell.length_a   1.000
_cell.length_b   1.000
_cell.length_c   1.000
_cell.angle_alpha   90.00
_cell.angle_beta   90.00
_cell.angle_gamma   90.00
#
_symmetry.space_group_name_H-M   'P 1'
#
loop_
_entity.id
_entity.type
_entity.pdbx_description
1 polymer ?
#
loop_
_entity_poly.entity_id
_entity_poly.type
_entity_poly.pdbx_seq_one_letter_code
_entity_poly.pdbx_strand_id
1 'polypeptide(L)'
;MKLKNTKISVIGAGFVGSTTAYALMLEGLCEELVIVDINKNKALGEAMDISHGAAFVKPVRVVSGTYEDTSGSDIVIITAGLAQKPGETRIDLVNKNIGIFKELIPEIVRYSPDSILLVVSNPVDILSYVTYKLSGFPPERVIGSGTVLDTSRFRALLAEYLDVDARSIHSYIIGEHGDSEIAAWSLANIAGVSIEEYVRVTQKEKYDLSFKEYIPLSVKNAAYEMINTKGYTNYAVALAVRRIVEAITGDEKSILTVSSLLRGEFGLEDLYIGVPSIVGKEGNKQVIEVPLSEAEMVAFLHSANTMKGIIENSNL
;
A
#
# COMPACT_ATOMS: atom_id res chain seq x y z
N MET A 1 18.68 10.33 -9.72
CA MET A 1 19.17 9.67 -10.95
C MET A 1 18.21 8.52 -11.21
N LYS A 2 17.39 8.56 -12.28
CA LYS A 2 16.48 7.45 -12.59
C LYS A 2 17.32 6.18 -12.80
N LEU A 3 16.85 5.05 -12.24
CA LEU A 3 17.40 3.73 -12.58
C LEU A 3 17.29 3.58 -14.09
N LYS A 4 18.38 3.28 -14.77
CA LYS A 4 18.38 2.92 -16.20
C LYS A 4 17.89 1.47 -16.30
N ASN A 5 16.96 1.22 -17.22
CA ASN A 5 16.41 -0.11 -17.53
C ASN A 5 15.58 -0.73 -16.39
N THR A 6 14.71 0.06 -15.75
CA THR A 6 13.84 -0.46 -14.67
C THR A 6 12.85 -1.47 -15.23
N LYS A 7 12.87 -2.67 -14.66
CA LYS A 7 11.90 -3.74 -14.91
C LYS A 7 10.98 -3.92 -13.71
N ILE A 8 9.68 -3.94 -13.95
CA ILE A 8 8.66 -4.17 -12.92
C ILE A 8 7.80 -5.35 -13.32
N SER A 9 7.54 -6.25 -12.38
CA SER A 9 6.59 -7.33 -12.56
C SER A 9 5.37 -7.14 -11.67
N VAL A 10 4.18 -7.41 -12.22
CA VAL A 10 2.90 -7.40 -11.50
C VAL A 10 2.35 -8.83 -11.47
N ILE A 11 2.24 -9.38 -10.27
CA ILE A 11 1.69 -10.72 -10.03
C ILE A 11 0.22 -10.58 -9.64
N GLY A 12 -0.66 -11.03 -10.56
CA GLY A 12 -2.10 -10.86 -10.50
C GLY A 12 -2.61 -9.83 -11.51
N ALA A 13 -3.36 -10.28 -12.53
CA ALA A 13 -3.99 -9.45 -13.54
C ALA A 13 -5.46 -9.11 -13.20
N GLY A 14 -5.78 -8.99 -11.91
CA GLY A 14 -7.07 -8.52 -11.42
C GLY A 14 -7.24 -7.02 -11.64
N PHE A 15 -8.39 -6.46 -11.21
CA PHE A 15 -8.66 -5.02 -11.34
C PHE A 15 -7.57 -4.13 -10.74
N VAL A 16 -6.99 -4.53 -9.61
CA VAL A 16 -5.91 -3.78 -8.96
C VAL A 16 -4.62 -3.90 -9.78
N GLY A 17 -4.24 -5.12 -10.17
CA GLY A 17 -2.98 -5.35 -10.89
C GLY A 17 -2.95 -4.70 -12.26
N SER A 18 -4.01 -4.86 -13.07
CA SER A 18 -4.09 -4.23 -14.39
C SER A 18 -4.14 -2.70 -14.32
N THR A 19 -4.91 -2.14 -13.37
CA THR A 19 -4.92 -0.68 -13.16
C THR A 19 -3.56 -0.16 -12.68
N THR A 20 -2.87 -0.92 -11.82
CA THR A 20 -1.50 -0.58 -11.38
C THR A 20 -0.54 -0.60 -12.57
N ALA A 21 -0.55 -1.66 -13.38
CA ALA A 21 0.26 -1.75 -14.58
C ALA A 21 0.04 -0.56 -15.52
N TYR A 22 -1.23 -0.20 -15.75
CA TYR A 22 -1.59 0.97 -16.56
C TYR A 22 -1.06 2.28 -15.96
N ALA A 23 -1.21 2.49 -14.64
CA ALA A 23 -0.72 3.69 -13.97
C ALA A 23 0.81 3.81 -14.04
N LEU A 24 1.55 2.70 -13.89
CA LEU A 24 3.01 2.68 -14.03
C LEU A 24 3.46 3.02 -15.44
N MET A 25 2.75 2.50 -16.47
CA MET A 25 3.01 2.81 -17.86
C MET A 25 2.81 4.32 -18.14
N LEU A 26 1.69 4.90 -17.72
CA LEU A 26 1.37 6.31 -17.92
C LEU A 26 2.46 7.24 -17.36
N GLU A 27 2.96 6.94 -16.18
CA GLU A 27 4.01 7.74 -15.52
C GLU A 27 5.42 7.46 -16.09
N GLY A 28 5.58 6.38 -16.87
CA GLY A 28 6.86 5.97 -17.43
C GLY A 28 7.88 5.64 -16.35
N LEU A 29 7.46 4.86 -15.35
CA LEU A 29 8.28 4.47 -14.20
C LEU A 29 9.16 3.24 -14.49
N CYS A 30 8.89 2.51 -15.58
CA CYS A 30 9.68 1.35 -16.00
C CYS A 30 9.86 1.33 -17.52
N GLU A 31 10.87 0.61 -17.99
CA GLU A 31 11.12 0.33 -19.41
C GLU A 31 10.53 -1.03 -19.81
N GLU A 32 10.40 -1.95 -18.85
CA GLU A 32 9.75 -3.24 -19.04
C GLU A 32 8.74 -3.51 -17.91
N LEU A 33 7.55 -3.91 -18.30
CA LEU A 33 6.44 -4.27 -17.41
C LEU A 33 5.94 -5.66 -17.76
N VAL A 34 6.09 -6.61 -16.83
CA VAL A 34 5.65 -7.99 -16.99
C VAL A 34 4.40 -8.24 -16.15
N ILE A 35 3.34 -8.75 -16.77
CA ILE A 35 2.09 -9.10 -16.09
C ILE A 35 1.97 -10.62 -16.01
N VAL A 36 1.86 -11.15 -14.81
CA VAL A 36 1.75 -12.59 -14.54
C VAL A 36 0.44 -12.89 -13.84
N ASP A 37 -0.29 -13.88 -14.32
CA ASP A 37 -1.51 -14.37 -13.66
C ASP A 37 -1.64 -15.88 -13.88
N ILE A 38 -2.27 -16.58 -12.94
CA ILE A 38 -2.61 -18.00 -13.09
C ILE A 38 -3.51 -18.21 -14.31
N ASN A 39 -4.39 -17.25 -14.61
CA ASN A 39 -5.13 -17.17 -15.86
C ASN A 39 -4.30 -16.45 -16.92
N LYS A 40 -3.48 -17.22 -17.64
CA LYS A 40 -2.58 -16.72 -18.69
C LYS A 40 -3.29 -15.91 -19.78
N ASN A 41 -4.51 -16.29 -20.13
CA ASN A 41 -5.30 -15.57 -21.15
C ASN A 41 -5.70 -14.18 -20.64
N LYS A 42 -6.02 -14.06 -19.36
CA LYS A 42 -6.32 -12.77 -18.74
C LYS A 42 -5.08 -11.88 -18.74
N ALA A 43 -3.94 -12.40 -18.27
CA ALA A 43 -2.68 -11.66 -18.30
C ALA A 43 -2.31 -11.19 -19.73
N LEU A 44 -2.52 -12.06 -20.72
CA LEU A 44 -2.28 -11.72 -22.12
C LEU A 44 -3.21 -10.59 -22.60
N GLY A 45 -4.50 -10.69 -22.33
CA GLY A 45 -5.48 -9.65 -22.71
C GLY A 45 -5.16 -8.29 -22.09
N GLU A 46 -4.89 -8.24 -20.78
CA GLU A 46 -4.53 -7.00 -20.08
C GLU A 46 -3.21 -6.41 -20.62
N ALA A 47 -2.19 -7.25 -20.84
CA ALA A 47 -0.91 -6.79 -21.38
C ALA A 47 -1.07 -6.26 -22.83
N MET A 48 -1.86 -6.90 -23.66
CA MET A 48 -2.14 -6.44 -25.03
C MET A 48 -2.85 -5.08 -25.02
N ASP A 49 -3.91 -4.94 -24.25
CA ASP A 49 -4.70 -3.71 -24.17
C ASP A 49 -3.83 -2.54 -23.68
N ILE A 50 -3.10 -2.74 -22.58
CA ILE A 50 -2.18 -1.74 -22.04
C ILE A 50 -1.08 -1.40 -23.08
N SER A 51 -0.48 -2.41 -23.74
CA SER A 51 0.61 -2.19 -24.70
C SER A 51 0.17 -1.40 -25.93
N HIS A 52 -1.09 -1.51 -26.34
CA HIS A 52 -1.62 -0.72 -27.46
C HIS A 52 -1.61 0.79 -27.15
N GLY A 53 -1.56 1.18 -25.88
CA GLY A 53 -1.38 2.56 -25.45
C GLY A 53 0.07 3.09 -25.50
N ALA A 54 1.06 2.23 -25.77
CA ALA A 54 2.49 2.59 -25.69
C ALA A 54 2.90 3.76 -26.62
N ALA A 55 2.18 3.95 -27.73
CA ALA A 55 2.44 5.08 -28.64
C ALA A 55 2.13 6.47 -28.02
N PHE A 56 1.38 6.53 -26.94
CA PHE A 56 0.93 7.78 -26.28
C PHE A 56 1.72 8.14 -25.03
N VAL A 57 2.68 7.30 -24.62
CA VAL A 57 3.44 7.43 -23.38
C VAL A 57 4.95 7.34 -23.64
N LYS A 58 5.76 7.44 -22.59
CA LYS A 58 7.20 7.18 -22.70
C LYS A 58 7.43 5.71 -23.13
N PRO A 59 8.53 5.43 -23.86
CA PRO A 59 8.84 4.07 -24.29
C PRO A 59 8.78 3.08 -23.13
N VAL A 60 7.97 2.03 -23.31
CA VAL A 60 7.79 0.94 -22.37
C VAL A 60 7.42 -0.32 -23.12
N ARG A 61 7.97 -1.46 -22.69
CA ARG A 61 7.59 -2.79 -23.18
C ARG A 61 6.65 -3.45 -22.17
N VAL A 62 5.40 -3.63 -22.53
CA VAL A 62 4.40 -4.32 -21.68
C VAL A 62 4.13 -5.70 -22.26
N VAL A 63 4.33 -6.74 -21.45
CA VAL A 63 4.15 -8.13 -21.86
C VAL A 63 3.45 -8.94 -20.77
N SER A 64 2.73 -9.99 -21.18
CA SER A 64 2.35 -11.08 -20.28
C SER A 64 3.49 -12.09 -20.20
N GLY A 65 3.64 -12.72 -19.04
CA GLY A 65 4.71 -13.70 -18.84
C GLY A 65 4.35 -14.75 -17.80
N THR A 66 5.36 -15.54 -17.46
CA THR A 66 5.40 -16.50 -16.36
C THR A 66 6.28 -15.97 -15.25
N TYR A 67 6.46 -16.72 -14.15
CA TYR A 67 7.41 -16.34 -13.10
C TYR A 67 8.85 -16.25 -13.64
N GLU A 68 9.25 -17.09 -14.62
CA GLU A 68 10.57 -17.03 -15.26
C GLU A 68 10.80 -15.66 -15.93
N ASP A 69 9.76 -15.11 -16.57
CA ASP A 69 9.82 -13.81 -17.24
C ASP A 69 9.98 -12.64 -16.25
N THR A 70 9.78 -12.85 -14.95
CA THR A 70 10.04 -11.83 -13.91
C THR A 70 11.53 -11.66 -13.60
N SER A 71 12.39 -12.54 -14.15
CA SER A 71 13.83 -12.49 -13.90
C SER A 71 14.42 -11.11 -14.18
N GLY A 72 15.21 -10.62 -13.23
CA GLY A 72 15.81 -9.27 -13.30
C GLY A 72 14.86 -8.13 -13.01
N SER A 73 13.69 -8.38 -12.43
CA SER A 73 12.81 -7.31 -11.96
C SER A 73 13.43 -6.56 -10.77
N ASP A 74 13.41 -5.23 -10.84
CA ASP A 74 13.77 -4.37 -9.71
C ASP A 74 12.69 -4.37 -8.62
N ILE A 75 11.43 -4.45 -9.06
CA ILE A 75 10.26 -4.47 -8.16
C ILE A 75 9.29 -5.55 -8.64
N VAL A 76 8.82 -6.38 -7.72
CA VAL A 76 7.72 -7.32 -7.94
C VAL A 76 6.53 -6.88 -7.09
N ILE A 77 5.44 -6.50 -7.76
CA ILE A 77 4.20 -6.04 -7.13
C ILE A 77 3.25 -7.22 -7.04
N ILE A 78 2.80 -7.55 -5.82
CA ILE A 78 1.96 -8.72 -5.57
C ILE A 78 0.53 -8.26 -5.29
N THR A 79 -0.33 -8.44 -6.28
CA THR A 79 -1.78 -8.15 -6.21
C THR A 79 -2.62 -9.42 -6.30
N ALA A 80 -1.97 -10.59 -6.39
CA ALA A 80 -2.63 -11.88 -6.43
C ALA A 80 -3.22 -12.23 -5.07
N GLY A 81 -4.47 -12.69 -5.05
CA GLY A 81 -5.18 -13.05 -3.83
C GLY A 81 -6.68 -13.16 -4.08
N LEU A 82 -7.38 -13.69 -3.10
CA LEU A 82 -8.83 -13.81 -3.11
C LEU A 82 -9.46 -12.63 -2.37
N ALA A 83 -10.62 -12.20 -2.84
CA ALA A 83 -11.49 -11.29 -2.10
C ALA A 83 -12.39 -12.09 -1.16
N GLN A 84 -12.79 -11.46 -0.04
CA GLN A 84 -13.71 -12.06 0.92
C GLN A 84 -15.06 -12.35 0.27
N LYS A 85 -15.59 -13.54 0.51
CA LYS A 85 -16.92 -13.95 0.03
C LYS A 85 -17.97 -13.73 1.10
N PRO A 86 -19.25 -13.53 0.72
CA PRO A 86 -20.35 -13.49 1.69
C PRO A 86 -20.37 -14.74 2.60
N GLY A 87 -20.44 -14.54 3.91
CA GLY A 87 -20.44 -15.61 4.91
C GLY A 87 -19.06 -16.17 5.27
N GLU A 88 -17.98 -15.71 4.66
CA GLU A 88 -16.61 -16.10 4.98
C GLU A 88 -16.08 -15.26 6.15
N THR A 89 -15.40 -15.90 7.09
CA THR A 89 -14.75 -15.17 8.18
C THR A 89 -13.45 -14.53 7.71
N ARG A 90 -13.00 -13.51 8.43
CA ARG A 90 -11.70 -12.83 8.15
C ARG A 90 -10.54 -13.82 8.22
N ILE A 91 -10.55 -14.74 9.20
CA ILE A 91 -9.48 -15.73 9.36
C ILE A 91 -9.46 -16.78 8.22
N ASP A 92 -10.63 -17.14 7.68
CA ASP A 92 -10.71 -18.03 6.52
C ASP A 92 -10.06 -17.39 5.28
N LEU A 93 -10.33 -16.12 5.05
CA LEU A 93 -9.69 -15.36 3.96
C LEU A 93 -8.18 -15.27 4.15
N VAL A 94 -7.73 -14.95 5.37
CA VAL A 94 -6.30 -14.91 5.71
C VAL A 94 -5.63 -16.25 5.36
N ASN A 95 -6.17 -17.37 5.85
CA ASN A 95 -5.59 -18.69 5.62
C ASN A 95 -5.56 -19.09 4.15
N LYS A 96 -6.59 -18.75 3.37
CA LYS A 96 -6.61 -19.00 1.92
C LYS A 96 -5.53 -18.19 1.20
N ASN A 97 -5.39 -16.92 1.54
CA ASN A 97 -4.37 -16.07 0.93
C ASN A 97 -2.95 -16.46 1.37
N ILE A 98 -2.74 -16.89 2.62
CA ILE A 98 -1.48 -17.51 3.06
C ILE A 98 -1.15 -18.73 2.19
N GLY A 99 -2.11 -19.62 1.91
CA GLY A 99 -1.93 -20.76 1.03
C GLY A 99 -1.43 -20.34 -0.37
N ILE A 100 -2.03 -19.31 -0.96
CA ILE A 100 -1.59 -18.76 -2.26
C ILE A 100 -0.15 -18.22 -2.15
N PHE A 101 0.17 -17.50 -1.07
CA PHE A 101 1.50 -16.91 -0.87
C PHE A 101 2.57 -17.98 -0.65
N LYS A 102 2.25 -19.10 -0.01
CA LYS A 102 3.16 -20.26 0.14
C LYS A 102 3.55 -20.86 -1.21
N GLU A 103 2.71 -20.75 -2.23
CA GLU A 103 3.00 -21.22 -3.58
C GLU A 103 3.75 -20.17 -4.42
N LEU A 104 3.30 -18.90 -4.38
CA LEU A 104 3.83 -17.88 -5.29
C LEU A 104 5.15 -17.24 -4.82
N ILE A 105 5.38 -17.06 -3.51
CA ILE A 105 6.60 -16.39 -3.02
C ILE A 105 7.88 -17.15 -3.38
N PRO A 106 7.96 -18.51 -3.19
CA PRO A 106 9.15 -19.25 -3.63
C PRO A 106 9.47 -19.11 -5.12
N GLU A 107 8.44 -19.07 -5.99
CA GLU A 107 8.65 -18.87 -7.42
C GLU A 107 9.17 -17.46 -7.74
N ILE A 108 8.63 -16.43 -7.09
CA ILE A 108 9.13 -15.06 -7.23
C ILE A 108 10.59 -14.96 -6.79
N VAL A 109 10.92 -15.50 -5.63
CA VAL A 109 12.30 -15.48 -5.09
C VAL A 109 13.27 -16.20 -6.01
N ARG A 110 12.86 -17.34 -6.58
CA ARG A 110 13.67 -18.13 -7.50
C ARG A 110 14.13 -17.33 -8.71
N TYR A 111 13.24 -16.53 -9.29
CA TYR A 111 13.51 -15.82 -10.56
C TYR A 111 13.90 -14.34 -10.33
N SER A 112 13.50 -13.73 -9.22
CA SER A 112 13.75 -12.32 -8.91
C SER A 112 14.39 -12.13 -7.51
N PRO A 113 15.56 -12.75 -7.24
CA PRO A 113 16.16 -12.79 -5.89
C PRO A 113 16.63 -11.42 -5.38
N ASP A 114 16.83 -10.45 -6.27
CA ASP A 114 17.36 -9.12 -5.94
C ASP A 114 16.26 -8.04 -5.92
N SER A 115 15.01 -8.39 -6.20
CA SER A 115 13.90 -7.44 -6.28
C SER A 115 13.45 -6.90 -4.92
N ILE A 116 12.72 -5.80 -4.95
CA ILE A 116 11.86 -5.35 -3.86
C ILE A 116 10.48 -6.00 -4.05
N LEU A 117 9.95 -6.63 -3.00
CA LEU A 117 8.61 -7.20 -3.00
C LEU A 117 7.63 -6.17 -2.42
N LEU A 118 6.69 -5.70 -3.26
CA LEU A 118 5.65 -4.77 -2.85
C LEU A 118 4.31 -5.50 -2.78
N VAL A 119 3.87 -5.80 -1.56
CA VAL A 119 2.61 -6.50 -1.30
C VAL A 119 1.45 -5.52 -1.31
N VAL A 120 0.41 -5.85 -2.08
CA VAL A 120 -0.83 -5.06 -2.21
C VAL A 120 -2.07 -5.88 -1.87
N SER A 121 -1.94 -7.20 -1.94
CA SER A 121 -3.03 -8.15 -1.60
C SER A 121 -3.43 -8.03 -0.14
N ASN A 122 -4.75 -8.13 0.12
CA ASN A 122 -5.29 -8.05 1.47
C ASN A 122 -5.48 -9.44 2.13
N PRO A 123 -5.31 -9.47 3.48
CA PRO A 123 -4.91 -8.40 4.40
C PRO A 123 -3.42 -8.07 4.28
N VAL A 124 -3.13 -6.83 3.86
CA VAL A 124 -1.78 -6.45 3.41
C VAL A 124 -0.70 -6.60 4.49
N ASP A 125 -0.99 -6.24 5.73
CA ASP A 125 -0.01 -6.31 6.82
C ASP A 125 0.37 -7.77 7.12
N ILE A 126 -0.63 -8.65 7.19
CA ILE A 126 -0.44 -10.10 7.40
C ILE A 126 0.33 -10.70 6.21
N LEU A 127 -0.07 -10.39 4.98
CA LEU A 127 0.56 -10.96 3.79
C LEU A 127 1.97 -10.40 3.56
N SER A 128 2.26 -9.19 4.02
CA SER A 128 3.63 -8.64 4.06
C SER A 128 4.50 -9.41 5.04
N TYR A 129 3.98 -9.70 6.24
CA TYR A 129 4.67 -10.56 7.20
C TYR A 129 4.93 -11.98 6.66
N VAL A 130 3.92 -12.59 6.05
CA VAL A 130 4.05 -13.90 5.38
C VAL A 130 5.10 -13.85 4.27
N THR A 131 5.08 -12.80 3.44
CA THR A 131 6.06 -12.60 2.37
C THR A 131 7.48 -12.50 2.93
N TYR A 132 7.67 -11.73 4.00
CA TYR A 132 8.95 -11.62 4.69
C TYR A 132 9.46 -12.99 5.19
N LYS A 133 8.60 -13.75 5.88
CA LYS A 133 8.97 -15.08 6.42
C LYS A 133 9.28 -16.09 5.31
N LEU A 134 8.54 -16.07 4.20
CA LEU A 134 8.69 -17.05 3.11
C LEU A 134 9.84 -16.69 2.14
N SER A 135 10.08 -15.40 1.92
CA SER A 135 11.11 -14.96 0.95
C SER A 135 12.54 -15.09 1.47
N GLY A 136 12.72 -14.96 2.79
CA GLY A 136 14.05 -14.82 3.38
C GLY A 136 14.77 -13.52 2.99
N PHE A 137 14.06 -12.57 2.38
CA PHE A 137 14.63 -11.28 2.01
C PHE A 137 14.86 -10.42 3.25
N PRO A 138 15.83 -9.49 3.20
CA PRO A 138 15.97 -8.50 4.25
C PRO A 138 14.70 -7.65 4.33
N PRO A 139 14.26 -7.25 5.53
CA PRO A 139 12.97 -6.59 5.73
C PRO A 139 12.83 -5.26 4.96
N GLU A 140 13.95 -4.63 4.63
CA GLU A 140 13.97 -3.41 3.80
C GLU A 140 13.41 -3.66 2.40
N ARG A 141 13.55 -4.86 1.87
CA ARG A 141 13.09 -5.26 0.53
C ARG A 141 11.69 -5.89 0.51
N VAL A 142 11.01 -5.97 1.64
CA VAL A 142 9.60 -6.42 1.71
C VAL A 142 8.76 -5.27 2.25
N ILE A 143 7.88 -4.75 1.43
CA ILE A 143 7.04 -3.58 1.76
C ILE A 143 5.59 -3.94 1.46
N GLY A 144 4.69 -3.64 2.39
CA GLY A 144 3.26 -3.63 2.08
C GLY A 144 2.79 -2.24 1.68
N SER A 145 1.75 -2.15 0.84
CA SER A 145 1.15 -0.84 0.49
C SER A 145 0.63 -0.09 1.72
N GLY A 146 0.37 -0.81 2.81
CA GLY A 146 -0.01 -0.26 4.11
C GLY A 146 -1.18 0.71 4.04
N THR A 147 -1.08 1.78 4.78
CA THR A 147 -2.10 2.83 4.89
C THR A 147 -1.80 4.05 3.99
N VAL A 148 -1.01 3.89 2.93
CA VAL A 148 -0.72 4.97 1.96
C VAL A 148 -2.00 5.46 1.30
N LEU A 149 -2.89 4.54 0.90
CA LEU A 149 -4.19 4.90 0.33
C LEU A 149 -5.09 5.58 1.35
N ASP A 150 -5.16 5.07 2.58
CA ASP A 150 -6.02 5.61 3.64
C ASP A 150 -5.56 7.01 4.05
N THR A 151 -4.24 7.22 4.09
CA THR A 151 -3.64 8.56 4.24
C THR A 151 -4.06 9.51 3.11
N SER A 152 -4.11 9.04 1.87
CA SER A 152 -4.58 9.83 0.74
C SER A 152 -6.07 10.19 0.87
N ARG A 153 -6.92 9.24 1.28
CA ARG A 153 -8.35 9.48 1.57
C ARG A 153 -8.53 10.51 2.68
N PHE A 154 -7.77 10.33 3.76
CA PHE A 154 -7.79 11.25 4.90
C PHE A 154 -7.45 12.69 4.47
N ARG A 155 -6.38 12.86 3.69
CA ARG A 155 -6.01 14.18 3.13
C ARG A 155 -7.09 14.74 2.21
N ALA A 156 -7.70 13.92 1.35
CA ALA A 156 -8.73 14.37 0.43
C ALA A 156 -9.98 14.86 1.17
N LEU A 157 -10.45 14.14 2.19
CA LEU A 157 -11.59 14.53 3.00
C LEU A 157 -11.32 15.79 3.83
N LEU A 158 -10.10 15.90 4.39
CA LEU A 158 -9.68 17.14 5.07
C LEU A 158 -9.60 18.33 4.11
N ALA A 159 -9.10 18.11 2.90
CA ALA A 159 -8.98 19.14 1.88
C ALA A 159 -10.35 19.69 1.46
N GLU A 160 -11.33 18.81 1.27
CA GLU A 160 -12.71 19.17 0.97
C GLU A 160 -13.35 19.95 2.13
N TYR A 161 -13.18 19.49 3.37
CA TYR A 161 -13.73 20.16 4.54
C TYR A 161 -13.11 21.54 4.80
N LEU A 162 -11.79 21.67 4.62
CA LEU A 162 -11.02 22.88 4.93
C LEU A 162 -10.88 23.85 3.75
N ASP A 163 -11.37 23.46 2.55
CA ASP A 163 -11.23 24.21 1.29
C ASP A 163 -9.76 24.56 0.97
N VAL A 164 -8.90 23.52 1.00
CA VAL A 164 -7.47 23.64 0.66
C VAL A 164 -7.03 22.50 -0.25
N ASP A 165 -5.92 22.70 -0.96
CA ASP A 165 -5.33 21.63 -1.76
C ASP A 165 -4.83 20.47 -0.85
N ALA A 166 -5.21 19.23 -1.18
CA ALA A 166 -4.82 18.05 -0.41
C ALA A 166 -3.29 17.87 -0.28
N ARG A 167 -2.52 18.41 -1.24
CA ARG A 167 -1.05 18.41 -1.21
C ARG A 167 -0.46 19.33 -0.13
N SER A 168 -1.24 20.28 0.36
CA SER A 168 -0.86 21.20 1.45
C SER A 168 -1.11 20.61 2.84
N ILE A 169 -1.76 19.44 2.92
CA ILE A 169 -2.08 18.77 4.18
C ILE A 169 -1.04 17.69 4.45
N HIS A 170 -0.37 17.79 5.57
CA HIS A 170 0.49 16.74 6.11
C HIS A 170 -0.28 16.01 7.21
N SER A 171 -0.65 14.78 6.95
CA SER A 171 -1.39 13.93 7.89
C SER A 171 -1.18 12.47 7.54
N TYR A 172 -1.41 11.57 8.49
CA TYR A 172 -1.18 10.14 8.33
C TYR A 172 -2.33 9.32 8.92
N ILE A 173 -2.70 8.26 8.22
CA ILE A 173 -3.36 7.10 8.80
C ILE A 173 -2.27 6.08 9.08
N ILE A 174 -2.25 5.50 10.28
CA ILE A 174 -1.27 4.50 10.73
C ILE A 174 -2.00 3.30 11.35
N GLY A 175 -1.26 2.25 11.65
CA GLY A 175 -1.84 1.03 12.19
C GLY A 175 -2.13 -0.02 11.11
N GLU A 176 -3.04 -0.94 11.40
CA GLU A 176 -3.56 -1.91 10.45
C GLU A 176 -4.21 -1.20 9.25
N HIS A 177 -3.96 -1.70 8.03
CA HIS A 177 -4.84 -1.34 6.92
C HIS A 177 -6.18 -2.08 7.06
N GLY A 178 -7.14 -1.48 7.74
CA GLY A 178 -8.44 -2.07 8.05
C GLY A 178 -9.17 -1.35 9.20
N ASP A 179 -10.02 -2.11 9.91
CA ASP A 179 -10.96 -1.51 10.87
C ASP A 179 -10.28 -0.86 12.10
N SER A 180 -9.04 -1.24 12.42
CA SER A 180 -8.28 -0.68 13.55
C SER A 180 -7.25 0.38 13.15
N GLU A 181 -7.35 0.94 11.94
CA GLU A 181 -6.52 2.07 11.52
C GLU A 181 -6.76 3.33 12.36
N ILE A 182 -5.74 4.18 12.48
CA ILE A 182 -5.76 5.36 13.35
C ILE A 182 -5.40 6.61 12.56
N ALA A 183 -6.21 7.66 12.69
CA ALA A 183 -5.86 8.99 12.23
C ALA A 183 -4.91 9.64 13.24
N ALA A 184 -3.66 9.87 12.84
CA ALA A 184 -2.64 10.49 13.68
C ALA A 184 -2.81 12.03 13.69
N TRP A 185 -3.80 12.52 14.42
CA TRP A 185 -4.14 13.94 14.52
C TRP A 185 -3.01 14.78 15.11
N SER A 186 -2.24 14.22 16.06
CA SER A 186 -1.09 14.87 16.66
C SER A 186 0.00 15.26 15.63
N LEU A 187 0.01 14.59 14.47
CA LEU A 187 0.94 14.84 13.38
C LEU A 187 0.32 15.65 12.24
N ALA A 188 -1.01 15.87 12.29
CA ALA A 188 -1.72 16.54 11.22
C ALA A 188 -1.50 18.06 11.26
N ASN A 189 -1.02 18.62 10.12
CA ASN A 189 -0.73 20.03 10.01
C ASN A 189 -0.96 20.58 8.60
N ILE A 190 -1.18 21.90 8.53
CA ILE A 190 -1.22 22.69 7.30
C ILE A 190 -0.33 23.92 7.53
N ALA A 191 0.56 24.21 6.60
CA ALA A 191 1.50 25.32 6.71
C ALA A 191 2.35 25.32 8.00
N GLY A 192 2.60 24.13 8.57
CA GLY A 192 3.40 23.96 9.78
C GLY A 192 2.65 24.22 11.11
N VAL A 193 1.33 24.50 11.07
CA VAL A 193 0.49 24.63 12.27
C VAL A 193 -0.48 23.44 12.37
N SER A 194 -0.88 23.09 13.60
CA SER A 194 -1.85 22.00 13.79
C SER A 194 -3.17 22.29 13.07
N ILE A 195 -3.91 21.24 12.74
CA ILE A 195 -5.22 21.39 12.09
C ILE A 195 -6.16 22.25 12.94
N GLU A 196 -6.16 22.07 14.26
CA GLU A 196 -6.98 22.86 15.20
C GLU A 196 -6.64 24.34 15.11
N GLU A 197 -5.34 24.65 15.12
CA GLU A 197 -4.88 26.04 15.04
C GLU A 197 -5.21 26.64 13.67
N TYR A 198 -5.05 25.86 12.60
CA TYR A 198 -5.42 26.27 11.24
C TYR A 198 -6.92 26.64 11.17
N VAL A 199 -7.80 25.77 11.69
CA VAL A 199 -9.26 26.03 11.73
C VAL A 199 -9.54 27.28 12.57
N ARG A 200 -8.90 27.42 13.74
CA ARG A 200 -9.09 28.59 14.61
C ARG A 200 -8.72 29.90 13.93
N VAL A 201 -7.66 29.90 13.14
CA VAL A 201 -7.17 31.12 12.47
C VAL A 201 -8.00 31.46 11.22
N THR A 202 -8.38 30.45 10.43
CA THR A 202 -9.01 30.64 9.12
C THR A 202 -10.54 30.64 9.16
N GLN A 203 -11.16 29.90 10.11
CA GLN A 203 -12.60 29.70 10.21
C GLN A 203 -13.17 30.25 11.53
N LYS A 204 -12.75 31.44 11.91
CA LYS A 204 -13.05 32.07 13.21
C LYS A 204 -14.52 32.05 13.62
N GLU A 205 -15.45 32.22 12.65
CA GLU A 205 -16.89 32.26 12.90
C GLU A 205 -17.54 30.87 12.92
N LYS A 206 -16.84 29.83 12.42
CA LYS A 206 -17.31 28.46 12.28
C LYS A 206 -16.34 27.46 12.90
N TYR A 207 -15.70 27.88 14.02
CA TYR A 207 -14.79 26.97 14.71
C TYR A 207 -15.52 25.73 15.17
N ASP A 208 -15.33 24.64 14.43
CA ASP A 208 -15.92 23.34 14.69
C ASP A 208 -14.88 22.27 14.46
N LEU A 209 -14.70 21.37 15.41
CA LEU A 209 -13.79 20.24 15.36
C LEU A 209 -14.50 18.88 15.24
N SER A 210 -15.81 18.88 15.01
CA SER A 210 -16.60 17.64 14.89
C SER A 210 -16.10 16.75 13.74
N PHE A 211 -15.46 17.33 12.72
CA PHE A 211 -14.84 16.59 11.63
C PHE A 211 -13.79 15.57 12.09
N LYS A 212 -13.17 15.78 13.25
CA LYS A 212 -12.19 14.85 13.82
C LYS A 212 -12.81 13.49 14.19
N GLU A 213 -14.10 13.45 14.39
CA GLU A 213 -14.83 12.22 14.70
C GLU A 213 -15.31 11.52 13.42
N TYR A 214 -15.91 12.25 12.47
CA TYR A 214 -16.53 11.60 11.31
C TYR A 214 -15.57 11.36 10.13
N ILE A 215 -14.54 12.19 9.93
CA ILE A 215 -13.59 11.98 8.81
C ILE A 215 -12.86 10.63 8.91
N PRO A 216 -12.30 10.22 10.06
CA PRO A 216 -11.69 8.89 10.18
C PRO A 216 -12.67 7.75 9.91
N LEU A 217 -13.92 7.88 10.34
CA LEU A 217 -14.96 6.89 10.04
C LEU A 217 -15.26 6.82 8.54
N SER A 218 -15.28 7.97 7.85
CA SER A 218 -15.46 8.02 6.40
C SER A 218 -14.28 7.39 5.65
N VAL A 219 -13.04 7.54 6.15
CA VAL A 219 -11.87 6.86 5.57
C VAL A 219 -12.03 5.35 5.64
N LYS A 220 -12.36 4.81 6.83
CA LYS A 220 -12.59 3.37 7.05
C LYS A 220 -13.71 2.82 6.15
N ASN A 221 -14.82 3.54 6.04
CA ASN A 221 -16.00 3.09 5.31
C ASN A 221 -15.87 3.25 3.78
N ALA A 222 -14.94 4.06 3.29
CA ALA A 222 -14.81 4.36 1.87
C ALA A 222 -14.66 3.12 0.97
N ALA A 223 -13.92 2.10 1.42
CA ALA A 223 -13.76 0.86 0.66
C ALA A 223 -15.09 0.08 0.59
N TYR A 224 -15.81 -0.02 1.69
CA TYR A 224 -17.10 -0.72 1.75
C TYR A 224 -18.14 -0.04 0.84
N GLU A 225 -18.20 1.29 0.84
CA GLU A 225 -19.11 2.03 -0.03
C GLU A 225 -18.81 1.81 -1.51
N MET A 226 -17.52 1.87 -1.90
CA MET A 226 -17.10 1.60 -3.28
C MET A 226 -17.38 0.16 -3.71
N ILE A 227 -17.16 -0.82 -2.84
CA ILE A 227 -17.46 -2.23 -3.14
C ILE A 227 -18.97 -2.43 -3.28
N ASN A 228 -19.79 -1.81 -2.42
CA ASN A 228 -21.24 -1.91 -2.49
C ASN A 228 -21.82 -1.23 -3.74
N THR A 229 -21.17 -0.19 -4.26
CA THR A 229 -21.66 0.58 -5.41
C THR A 229 -21.15 0.05 -6.76
N LYS A 230 -19.85 -0.27 -6.89
CA LYS A 230 -19.26 -0.71 -8.16
C LYS A 230 -18.64 -2.10 -8.13
N GLY A 231 -18.67 -2.80 -6.99
CA GLY A 231 -18.21 -4.18 -6.84
C GLY A 231 -16.75 -4.35 -6.47
N TYR A 232 -15.88 -3.35 -6.61
CA TYR A 232 -14.45 -3.43 -6.35
C TYR A 232 -13.82 -2.04 -6.16
N THR A 233 -12.56 -2.00 -5.71
CA THR A 233 -11.71 -0.81 -5.70
C THR A 233 -10.48 -1.07 -6.59
N ASN A 234 -9.99 -0.06 -7.31
CA ASN A 234 -8.82 -0.20 -8.19
C ASN A 234 -8.06 1.10 -8.43
N TYR A 235 -8.72 2.22 -8.74
CA TYR A 235 -8.02 3.43 -9.19
C TYR A 235 -7.11 4.04 -8.13
N ALA A 236 -7.63 4.33 -6.96
CA ALA A 236 -6.87 5.01 -5.91
C ALA A 236 -5.78 4.11 -5.32
N VAL A 237 -6.02 2.79 -5.19
CA VAL A 237 -4.99 1.83 -4.77
C VAL A 237 -3.85 1.75 -5.81
N ALA A 238 -4.17 1.76 -7.11
CA ALA A 238 -3.15 1.79 -8.16
C ALA A 238 -2.28 3.05 -8.09
N LEU A 239 -2.87 4.20 -7.78
CA LEU A 239 -2.11 5.45 -7.57
C LEU A 239 -1.27 5.42 -6.29
N ALA A 240 -1.74 4.79 -5.22
CA ALA A 240 -0.95 4.59 -4.01
C ALA A 240 0.27 3.69 -4.29
N VAL A 241 0.07 2.58 -5.00
CA VAL A 241 1.17 1.68 -5.44
C VAL A 241 2.13 2.42 -6.37
N ARG A 242 1.61 3.13 -7.37
CA ARG A 242 2.42 3.97 -8.27
C ARG A 242 3.27 4.96 -7.47
N ARG A 243 2.73 5.59 -6.42
CA ARG A 243 3.48 6.53 -5.57
C ARG A 243 4.62 5.87 -4.81
N ILE A 244 4.42 4.65 -4.31
CA ILE A 244 5.48 3.87 -3.67
C ILE A 244 6.56 3.50 -4.68
N VAL A 245 6.18 3.02 -5.86
CA VAL A 245 7.11 2.68 -6.95
C VAL A 245 7.92 3.89 -7.41
N GLU A 246 7.29 5.06 -7.51
CA GLU A 246 7.98 6.31 -7.85
C GLU A 246 9.05 6.67 -6.82
N ALA A 247 8.75 6.54 -5.53
CA ALA A 247 9.71 6.78 -4.45
C ALA A 247 10.91 5.82 -4.53
N ILE A 248 10.68 4.55 -4.88
CA ILE A 248 11.72 3.54 -5.04
C ILE A 248 12.57 3.86 -6.29
N THR A 249 11.95 3.97 -7.46
CA THR A 249 12.67 4.15 -8.74
C THR A 249 13.37 5.49 -8.85
N GLY A 250 12.85 6.52 -8.18
CA GLY A 250 13.44 7.87 -8.08
C GLY A 250 14.49 8.03 -6.97
N ASP A 251 14.69 7.05 -6.10
CA ASP A 251 15.45 7.16 -4.83
C ASP A 251 15.05 8.41 -4.03
N GLU A 252 13.76 8.69 -3.95
CA GLU A 252 13.27 9.96 -3.41
C GLU A 252 13.47 10.11 -1.90
N LYS A 253 13.54 8.98 -1.17
CA LYS A 253 13.53 8.96 0.31
C LYS A 253 12.30 9.63 0.89
N SER A 254 11.17 9.38 0.23
CA SER A 254 9.86 9.91 0.63
C SER A 254 9.36 9.22 1.90
N ILE A 255 8.67 9.99 2.75
CA ILE A 255 8.00 9.44 3.93
C ILE A 255 6.60 8.98 3.51
N LEU A 256 6.37 7.67 3.58
CA LEU A 256 5.11 7.02 3.24
C LEU A 256 4.68 6.07 4.35
N THR A 257 3.37 5.94 4.58
CA THR A 257 2.82 5.02 5.60
C THR A 257 2.68 3.61 5.05
N VAL A 258 3.81 3.04 4.62
CA VAL A 258 3.87 1.66 4.13
C VAL A 258 3.81 0.66 5.29
N SER A 259 3.35 -0.56 5.01
CA SER A 259 3.42 -1.65 5.98
C SER A 259 4.87 -2.12 6.07
N SER A 260 5.44 -2.03 7.25
CA SER A 260 6.86 -2.24 7.54
C SER A 260 7.05 -3.14 8.74
N LEU A 261 8.13 -3.95 8.73
CA LEU A 261 8.52 -4.74 9.88
C LEU A 261 9.00 -3.84 11.01
N LEU A 262 8.36 -3.95 12.18
CA LEU A 262 8.84 -3.32 13.40
C LEU A 262 9.90 -4.19 14.08
N ARG A 263 10.97 -3.55 14.55
CA ARG A 263 12.14 -4.18 15.19
C ARG A 263 12.52 -3.48 16.49
N GLY A 264 11.53 -3.04 17.25
CA GLY A 264 11.65 -2.32 18.52
C GLY A 264 10.94 -0.97 18.52
N GLU A 265 10.60 -0.42 17.34
CA GLU A 265 9.90 0.84 17.24
C GLU A 265 8.52 0.73 17.91
N PHE A 266 8.10 1.77 18.60
CA PHE A 266 6.88 1.83 19.41
C PHE A 266 6.80 0.71 20.48
N GLY A 267 7.94 0.12 20.86
CA GLY A 267 8.00 -1.04 21.76
C GLY A 267 7.44 -2.34 21.16
N LEU A 268 7.36 -2.45 19.84
CA LEU A 268 6.80 -3.58 19.10
C LEU A 268 7.87 -4.27 18.26
N GLU A 269 7.78 -5.61 18.18
CA GLU A 269 8.69 -6.43 17.38
C GLU A 269 7.93 -7.49 16.60
N ASP A 270 8.57 -7.96 15.51
CA ASP A 270 8.13 -9.07 14.65
C ASP A 270 6.68 -8.91 14.14
N LEU A 271 6.36 -7.71 13.67
CA LEU A 271 5.04 -7.33 13.18
C LEU A 271 5.18 -6.39 11.98
N TYR A 272 4.42 -6.65 10.92
CA TYR A 272 4.20 -5.70 9.82
C TYR A 272 2.96 -4.86 10.10
N ILE A 273 3.08 -3.54 9.98
CA ILE A 273 1.98 -2.59 10.21
C ILE A 273 2.27 -1.27 9.50
N GLY A 274 1.23 -0.54 9.12
CA GLY A 274 1.33 0.76 8.46
C GLY A 274 1.92 1.84 9.37
N VAL A 275 3.12 2.31 9.06
CA VAL A 275 3.83 3.36 9.82
C VAL A 275 4.61 4.28 8.89
N PRO A 276 4.84 5.55 9.25
CA PRO A 276 5.70 6.44 8.49
C PRO A 276 7.09 5.84 8.32
N SER A 277 7.50 5.66 7.06
CA SER A 277 8.77 5.02 6.71
C SER A 277 9.44 5.78 5.58
N ILE A 278 10.78 5.84 5.60
CA ILE A 278 11.57 6.43 4.52
C ILE A 278 11.71 5.39 3.41
N VAL A 279 11.10 5.64 2.27
CA VAL A 279 11.10 4.75 1.11
C VAL A 279 12.01 5.32 0.00
N GLY A 280 12.92 4.52 -0.49
CA GLY A 280 13.86 4.85 -1.56
C GLY A 280 14.29 3.61 -2.35
N LYS A 281 15.36 3.71 -3.12
CA LYS A 281 15.82 2.66 -4.07
C LYS A 281 16.11 1.29 -3.45
N GLU A 282 16.40 1.24 -2.15
CA GLU A 282 16.67 -0.01 -1.43
C GLU A 282 15.42 -0.57 -0.75
N GLY A 283 14.27 0.08 -0.96
CA GLY A 283 13.00 -0.25 -0.32
C GLY A 283 12.73 0.62 0.91
N ASN A 284 12.30 0.02 2.02
CA ASN A 284 12.09 0.70 3.29
C ASN A 284 13.43 0.90 4.03
N LYS A 285 13.96 2.11 3.96
CA LYS A 285 15.24 2.43 4.60
C LYS A 285 15.14 2.50 6.13
N GLN A 286 14.04 3.04 6.65
CA GLN A 286 13.88 3.30 8.08
C GLN A 286 12.42 3.54 8.43
N VAL A 287 11.93 2.93 9.50
CA VAL A 287 10.69 3.33 10.18
C VAL A 287 10.97 4.59 11.00
N ILE A 288 10.03 5.53 10.98
CA ILE A 288 10.11 6.74 11.78
C ILE A 288 9.18 6.58 12.98
N GLU A 289 9.75 6.49 14.17
CA GLU A 289 9.00 6.47 15.40
C GLU A 289 8.53 7.90 15.72
N VAL A 290 7.34 8.22 15.21
CA VAL A 290 6.73 9.54 15.35
C VAL A 290 6.10 9.72 16.74
N PRO A 291 6.13 10.94 17.31
CA PRO A 291 5.50 11.20 18.61
C PRO A 291 3.97 11.18 18.47
N LEU A 292 3.33 10.15 18.98
CA LEU A 292 1.88 10.03 19.10
C LEU A 292 1.40 10.57 20.44
N SER A 293 0.18 11.11 20.48
CA SER A 293 -0.48 11.39 21.75
C SER A 293 -0.74 10.08 22.53
N GLU A 294 -0.96 10.16 23.84
CA GLU A 294 -1.24 8.98 24.66
C GLU A 294 -2.45 8.18 24.13
N ALA A 295 -3.51 8.85 23.72
CA ALA A 295 -4.70 8.20 23.17
C ALA A 295 -4.42 7.51 21.82
N GLU A 296 -3.64 8.13 20.94
CA GLU A 296 -3.22 7.54 19.67
C GLU A 296 -2.29 6.35 19.88
N MET A 297 -1.36 6.43 20.84
CA MET A 297 -0.48 5.32 21.19
C MET A 297 -1.29 4.12 21.71
N VAL A 298 -2.26 4.33 22.60
CA VAL A 298 -3.15 3.26 23.08
C VAL A 298 -3.91 2.61 21.92
N ALA A 299 -4.45 3.41 20.99
CA ALA A 299 -5.15 2.91 19.81
C ALA A 299 -4.19 2.17 18.86
N PHE A 300 -2.96 2.65 18.69
CA PHE A 300 -1.94 2.00 17.85
C PHE A 300 -1.52 0.64 18.41
N LEU A 301 -1.29 0.56 19.72
CA LEU A 301 -1.00 -0.71 20.39
C LEU A 301 -2.16 -1.70 20.30
N HIS A 302 -3.41 -1.22 20.37
CA HIS A 302 -4.58 -2.05 20.16
C HIS A 302 -4.60 -2.60 18.71
N SER A 303 -4.34 -1.78 17.71
CA SER A 303 -4.24 -2.19 16.30
C SER A 303 -3.15 -3.25 16.12
N ALA A 304 -1.96 -3.02 16.69
CA ALA A 304 -0.85 -3.97 16.64
C ALA A 304 -1.20 -5.32 17.29
N ASN A 305 -1.86 -5.31 18.46
CA ASN A 305 -2.29 -6.53 19.13
C ASN A 305 -3.35 -7.30 18.34
N THR A 306 -4.24 -6.59 17.64
CA THR A 306 -5.19 -7.21 16.71
C THR A 306 -4.47 -7.98 15.62
N MET A 307 -3.43 -7.39 15.01
CA MET A 307 -2.62 -8.06 14.00
C MET A 307 -1.87 -9.27 14.54
N LYS A 308 -1.24 -9.15 15.71
CA LYS A 308 -0.56 -10.28 16.38
C LYS A 308 -1.52 -11.45 16.61
N GLY A 309 -2.71 -11.17 17.14
CA GLY A 309 -3.73 -12.19 17.36
C GLY A 309 -4.19 -12.90 16.09
N ILE A 310 -4.25 -12.18 14.94
CA ILE A 310 -4.57 -12.83 13.66
C ILE A 310 -3.41 -13.72 13.20
N ILE A 311 -2.16 -13.27 13.31
CA ILE A 311 -0.98 -14.05 12.94
C ILE A 311 -0.90 -15.34 13.77
N GLU A 312 -1.07 -15.25 15.10
CA GLU A 312 -1.03 -16.40 16.02
C GLU A 312 -2.11 -17.45 15.73
N ASN A 313 -3.26 -17.03 15.25
CA ASN A 313 -4.39 -17.90 14.88
C ASN A 313 -4.39 -18.32 13.40
N SER A 314 -3.40 -17.92 12.63
CA SER A 314 -3.27 -18.27 11.21
C SER A 314 -2.44 -19.55 11.00
N ASN A 315 -2.55 -20.11 9.79
CA ASN A 315 -1.78 -21.30 9.36
C ASN A 315 -0.41 -20.92 8.77
N LEU A 316 0.29 -19.97 9.38
CA LEU A 316 1.61 -19.54 8.91
C LEU A 316 2.67 -20.63 9.14
#